data_500bd4c89ce622b41d7141eb8765d2ac
#
_entry.id   500bd4c89ce622b41d7141eb8765d2ac
#
_cell.length_a   1.000
_cell.length_b   1.000
_cell.length_c   1.000
_cell.angle_alpha   90.00
_cell.angle_beta   90.00
_cell.angle_gamma   90.00
#
_symmetry.space_group_name_H-M   'P 1'
#
loop_
_entity.id
_entity.type
_entity.pdbx_description
1 polymer ?
#
loop_
_entity_poly.entity_id
_entity_poly.type
_entity_poly.pdbx_seq_one_letter_code
_entity_poly.pdbx_strand_id
1 'polypeptide(L)'
;MCITDDCNNEGTQSNGIERRTFLTSATAAVVGVTLASERFAQPQQQPPTNALNDPDVIQGIVSFKSGADIIQGYLARPRKPGRFRAVVVLHGNLHLPEDHRYTAAQLAQGSFVGLAVKRFSRNPELTMAELNRSDREDRRYLSNTFVRQELQDAQAAINYLRSLPYVKPKGVGVVGFCGGGCQSVLLSTKSKDISVVVSFYAPPVLLEQYQAPNDRKPNLMDVVRQISVPIQGHYGTADAAVPIEDVRRFEEALRKHRTPVEFFYYEGANHAFCDYTRRSYNAEAATLAKRRMMDFLKRQLK
;
A
#
# COMPACT_ATOMS: atom_id res chain seq x y z
N MET A 1 -42.93 41.55 -31.29
CA MET A 1 -42.44 42.57 -32.23
C MET A 1 -41.21 41.95 -32.81
N CYS A 2 -41.31 41.20 -33.90
CA CYS A 2 -41.35 41.65 -35.32
C CYS A 2 -40.10 42.48 -35.59
N ILE A 3 -39.26 42.22 -36.62
CA ILE A 3 -39.43 41.82 -38.03
C ILE A 3 -38.01 41.67 -38.53
N THR A 4 -37.58 40.57 -39.23
CA THR A 4 -37.43 40.42 -40.72
C THR A 4 -36.50 41.45 -41.38
N ASP A 5 -35.72 41.27 -42.36
CA ASP A 5 -35.57 40.40 -43.52
C ASP A 5 -34.24 40.75 -44.17
N ASP A 6 -33.61 39.80 -44.76
CA ASP A 6 -33.53 39.51 -46.22
C ASP A 6 -32.61 40.36 -47.11
N CYS A 7 -32.04 39.63 -48.04
CA CYS A 7 -31.70 39.83 -49.49
C CYS A 7 -30.24 39.93 -49.83
N ASN A 8 -29.74 38.89 -50.49
CA ASN A 8 -29.56 38.69 -51.97
C ASN A 8 -28.67 39.75 -52.66
N ASN A 9 -27.71 39.41 -53.45
CA ASN A 9 -27.77 38.79 -54.78
C ASN A 9 -26.40 38.87 -55.51
N GLU A 10 -26.11 37.86 -56.32
CA GLU A 10 -25.50 37.84 -57.66
C GLU A 10 -24.16 38.54 -57.91
N GLY A 11 -23.19 38.05 -58.65
CA GLY A 11 -23.16 37.10 -59.72
C GLY A 11 -21.97 37.39 -60.64
N THR A 12 -21.70 36.48 -61.50
CA THR A 12 -20.96 36.50 -62.79
C THR A 12 -19.54 35.93 -62.76
N GLN A 13 -19.38 34.72 -63.33
CA GLN A 13 -18.91 34.27 -64.66
C GLN A 13 -17.57 34.88 -65.07
N SER A 14 -16.54 34.17 -65.57
CA SER A 14 -16.49 33.17 -66.64
C SER A 14 -15.07 32.69 -66.87
N ASN A 15 -15.00 31.57 -67.62
CA ASN A 15 -13.93 31.03 -68.48
C ASN A 15 -12.74 30.38 -67.80
N GLY A 16 -12.49 29.11 -67.86
CA GLY A 16 -12.60 28.18 -69.01
C GLY A 16 -11.22 27.92 -69.65
N ILE A 17 -10.60 26.78 -69.31
CA ILE A 17 -9.74 26.02 -70.22
C ILE A 17 -9.64 24.59 -69.74
N GLU A 18 -10.15 23.68 -70.57
CA GLU A 18 -9.96 22.24 -70.46
C GLU A 18 -8.48 21.86 -70.73
N ARG A 19 -7.98 20.86 -70.01
CA ARG A 19 -7.07 19.84 -70.50
C ARG A 19 -7.08 18.56 -69.70
N ARG A 20 -7.76 17.59 -70.24
CA ARG A 20 -7.50 16.15 -70.43
C ARG A 20 -6.61 15.43 -69.44
N THR A 21 -7.28 14.54 -68.75
CA THR A 21 -7.03 13.08 -68.51
C THR A 21 -5.57 12.58 -68.47
N PHE A 22 -5.19 12.08 -67.33
CA PHE A 22 -4.51 10.79 -67.19
C PHE A 22 -4.96 10.06 -65.95
N LEU A 23 -5.67 8.96 -66.19
CA LEU A 23 -5.96 7.93 -65.21
C LEU A 23 -4.66 7.18 -64.91
N THR A 24 -4.24 7.21 -63.64
CA THR A 24 -3.44 6.15 -63.09
C THR A 24 -4.06 5.81 -61.74
N SER A 25 -4.73 4.69 -61.71
CA SER A 25 -5.23 3.97 -60.54
C SER A 25 -4.03 3.54 -59.68
N ALA A 26 -3.83 4.26 -58.57
CA ALA A 26 -3.01 3.77 -57.48
C ALA A 26 -3.96 3.29 -56.38
N THR A 27 -4.21 2.00 -56.32
CA THR A 27 -4.81 1.32 -55.20
C THR A 27 -3.88 1.47 -54.01
N ALA A 28 -4.17 2.45 -53.15
CA ALA A 28 -3.56 2.51 -51.83
C ALA A 28 -4.18 1.40 -50.95
N ALA A 29 -3.45 0.30 -50.81
CA ALA A 29 -3.72 -0.69 -49.80
C ALA A 29 -3.49 -0.01 -48.44
N VAL A 30 -4.58 0.32 -47.74
CA VAL A 30 -4.52 0.68 -46.34
C VAL A 30 -4.20 -0.61 -45.56
N VAL A 31 -2.93 -0.82 -45.33
CA VAL A 31 -2.49 -1.81 -44.32
C VAL A 31 -2.85 -1.23 -42.97
N GLY A 32 -4.01 -1.65 -42.47
CA GLY A 32 -4.40 -1.43 -41.11
C GLY A 32 -3.43 -2.19 -40.19
N VAL A 33 -2.40 -1.49 -39.72
CA VAL A 33 -1.62 -1.97 -38.57
C VAL A 33 -2.51 -1.85 -37.36
N THR A 34 -3.26 -2.91 -37.06
CA THR A 34 -3.81 -3.13 -35.74
C THR A 34 -2.61 -3.32 -34.78
N LEU A 35 -2.19 -2.26 -34.14
CA LEU A 35 -1.37 -2.36 -32.94
C LEU A 35 -2.21 -3.08 -31.89
N ALA A 36 -2.22 -4.41 -31.96
CA ALA A 36 -2.55 -5.23 -30.83
C ALA A 36 -1.56 -4.82 -29.73
N SER A 37 -2.04 -4.08 -28.75
CA SER A 37 -1.30 -3.86 -27.53
C SER A 37 -1.15 -5.23 -26.86
N GLU A 38 -0.16 -5.99 -27.25
CA GLU A 38 0.34 -7.09 -26.47
C GLU A 38 0.72 -6.50 -25.13
N ARG A 39 -0.18 -6.65 -24.17
CA ARG A 39 0.15 -6.51 -22.76
C ARG A 39 1.17 -7.61 -22.49
N PHE A 40 2.44 -7.31 -22.68
CA PHE A 40 3.50 -8.17 -22.18
C PHE A 40 3.25 -8.35 -20.69
N ALA A 41 2.76 -9.52 -20.31
CA ALA A 41 2.74 -9.92 -18.93
C ALA A 41 4.21 -9.86 -18.49
N GLN A 42 4.52 -8.92 -17.62
CA GLN A 42 5.89 -8.84 -17.09
C GLN A 42 6.17 -10.14 -16.35
N PRO A 43 7.36 -10.73 -16.49
CA PRO A 43 7.72 -11.91 -15.74
C PRO A 43 7.52 -11.59 -14.25
N GLN A 44 6.72 -12.41 -13.57
CA GLN A 44 6.55 -12.33 -12.13
C GLN A 44 7.93 -12.44 -11.50
N GLN A 45 8.35 -11.39 -10.79
CA GLN A 45 9.62 -11.45 -10.08
C GLN A 45 9.51 -12.50 -8.98
N GLN A 46 10.50 -13.35 -8.89
CA GLN A 46 10.56 -14.37 -7.83
C GLN A 46 10.80 -13.69 -6.47
N PRO A 47 10.23 -14.23 -5.38
CA PRO A 47 10.55 -13.73 -4.05
C PRO A 47 12.06 -13.82 -3.80
N PRO A 48 12.65 -12.81 -3.13
CA PRO A 48 14.11 -12.74 -2.93
C PRO A 48 14.71 -13.92 -2.14
N THR A 49 13.88 -14.64 -1.38
CA THR A 49 14.28 -15.83 -0.60
C THR A 49 13.19 -16.90 -0.65
N ASN A 50 13.47 -18.09 -0.14
CA ASN A 50 12.52 -19.20 -0.07
C ASN A 50 11.51 -19.10 1.10
N ALA A 51 11.31 -17.94 1.72
CA ALA A 51 10.55 -17.83 2.96
C ALA A 51 9.14 -18.45 2.89
N LEU A 52 8.47 -18.35 1.74
CA LEU A 52 7.15 -18.96 1.53
C LEU A 52 7.17 -20.49 1.40
N ASN A 53 8.35 -21.08 1.18
CA ASN A 53 8.55 -22.53 1.01
C ASN A 53 9.59 -23.08 2.00
N ASP A 54 9.90 -22.32 3.05
CA ASP A 54 10.89 -22.71 4.05
C ASP A 54 10.33 -23.85 4.93
N PRO A 55 10.98 -25.04 4.95
CA PRO A 55 10.52 -26.17 5.74
C PRO A 55 10.59 -25.93 7.25
N ASP A 56 11.37 -24.95 7.72
CA ASP A 56 11.47 -24.57 9.12
C ASP A 56 10.42 -23.54 9.55
N VAL A 57 9.52 -23.14 8.64
CA VAL A 57 8.41 -22.25 8.91
C VAL A 57 7.09 -23.01 8.79
N ILE A 58 6.24 -22.90 9.80
CA ILE A 58 4.83 -23.31 9.73
C ILE A 58 4.02 -22.09 9.37
N GLN A 59 3.24 -22.16 8.29
CA GLN A 59 2.52 -21.01 7.77
C GLN A 59 1.21 -21.41 7.10
N GLY A 60 0.23 -20.49 7.12
CA GLY A 60 -1.08 -20.72 6.52
C GLY A 60 -2.11 -19.65 6.84
N ILE A 61 -3.29 -19.79 6.25
CA ILE A 61 -4.43 -18.91 6.52
C ILE A 61 -5.01 -19.24 7.90
N VAL A 62 -5.32 -18.20 8.64
CA VAL A 62 -6.02 -18.26 9.91
C VAL A 62 -7.22 -17.32 9.89
N SER A 63 -8.18 -17.57 10.77
CA SER A 63 -9.35 -16.71 10.97
C SER A 63 -9.50 -16.38 12.45
N PHE A 64 -9.90 -15.16 12.77
CA PHE A 64 -10.15 -14.69 14.13
C PHE A 64 -11.33 -13.71 14.16
N LYS A 65 -11.95 -13.58 15.33
CA LYS A 65 -13.11 -12.69 15.53
C LYS A 65 -12.65 -11.25 15.73
N SER A 66 -13.37 -10.31 15.11
CA SER A 66 -13.30 -8.87 15.39
C SER A 66 -14.72 -8.32 15.52
N GLY A 67 -15.20 -8.21 16.77
CA GLY A 67 -16.61 -8.00 17.04
C GLY A 67 -17.46 -9.17 16.52
N ALA A 68 -18.46 -8.87 15.71
CA ALA A 68 -19.33 -9.89 15.06
C ALA A 68 -18.72 -10.51 13.80
N ASP A 69 -17.65 -9.92 13.25
CA ASP A 69 -17.08 -10.32 11.97
C ASP A 69 -15.92 -11.30 12.12
N ILE A 70 -15.67 -12.04 11.05
CA ILE A 70 -14.52 -12.93 10.91
C ILE A 70 -13.49 -12.28 10.00
N ILE A 71 -12.31 -12.06 10.57
CA ILE A 71 -11.16 -11.52 9.84
C ILE A 71 -10.20 -12.66 9.51
N GLN A 72 -9.67 -12.62 8.29
CA GLN A 72 -8.67 -13.56 7.84
C GLN A 72 -7.26 -12.93 7.91
N GLY A 73 -6.27 -13.79 8.05
CA GLY A 73 -4.87 -13.40 7.96
C GLY A 73 -4.00 -14.58 7.55
N TYR A 74 -2.76 -14.27 7.21
CA TYR A 74 -1.74 -15.26 6.95
C TYR A 74 -0.75 -15.28 8.11
N LEU A 75 -0.73 -16.38 8.85
CA LEU A 75 0.14 -16.58 9.99
C LEU A 75 1.37 -17.39 9.57
N ALA A 76 2.55 -16.96 10.02
CA ALA A 76 3.79 -17.72 9.90
C ALA A 76 4.52 -17.74 11.24
N ARG A 77 5.09 -18.90 11.60
CA ARG A 77 5.85 -19.07 12.82
C ARG A 77 7.01 -20.05 12.64
N PRO A 78 8.06 -19.98 13.47
CA PRO A 78 9.10 -21.01 13.48
C PRO A 78 8.48 -22.39 13.77
N ARG A 79 8.98 -23.42 13.10
CA ARG A 79 8.62 -24.83 13.36
C ARG A 79 9.20 -25.32 14.68
N LYS A 80 10.40 -24.84 15.04
CA LYS A 80 11.04 -25.21 16.30
C LYS A 80 10.15 -24.90 17.51
N PRO A 81 10.17 -25.70 18.56
CA PRO A 81 9.43 -25.43 19.78
C PRO A 81 9.93 -24.15 20.46
N GLY A 82 9.05 -23.48 21.20
CA GLY A 82 9.37 -22.27 21.94
C GLY A 82 8.26 -21.24 21.92
N ARG A 83 8.50 -20.14 22.64
CA ARG A 83 7.62 -18.97 22.64
C ARG A 83 8.34 -17.79 21.99
N PHE A 84 7.68 -17.20 21.01
CA PHE A 84 8.26 -16.16 20.16
C PHE A 84 7.54 -14.83 20.35
N ARG A 85 8.21 -13.72 20.08
CA ARG A 85 7.57 -12.41 19.97
C ARG A 85 6.70 -12.37 18.71
N ALA A 86 5.61 -11.63 18.77
CA ALA A 86 4.66 -11.52 17.68
C ALA A 86 4.75 -10.18 16.97
N VAL A 87 4.47 -10.19 15.66
CA VAL A 87 4.44 -9.03 14.80
C VAL A 87 3.20 -9.10 13.91
N VAL A 88 2.38 -8.06 13.94
CA VAL A 88 1.28 -7.88 13.00
C VAL A 88 1.80 -7.16 11.76
N VAL A 89 1.43 -7.63 10.57
CA VAL A 89 1.77 -7.00 9.29
C VAL A 89 0.49 -6.43 8.67
N LEU A 90 0.49 -5.13 8.40
CA LEU A 90 -0.64 -4.40 7.79
C LEU A 90 -0.26 -3.97 6.38
N HIS A 91 -0.97 -4.50 5.39
CA HIS A 91 -0.72 -4.16 3.98
C HIS A 91 -1.31 -2.81 3.57
N GLY A 92 -0.90 -2.29 2.40
CA GLY A 92 -1.42 -1.06 1.82
C GLY A 92 -2.86 -1.20 1.29
N ASN A 93 -3.22 -0.38 0.32
CA ASN A 93 -4.57 -0.33 -0.25
C ASN A 93 -4.87 -1.46 -1.25
N LEU A 94 -4.11 -2.54 -1.21
CA LEU A 94 -4.30 -3.73 -2.04
C LEU A 94 -4.82 -4.88 -1.19
N HIS A 95 -5.41 -5.90 -1.84
CA HIS A 95 -5.66 -7.19 -1.18
C HIS A 95 -4.35 -7.69 -0.56
N LEU A 96 -4.44 -8.67 0.37
CA LEU A 96 -3.26 -9.25 0.99
C LEU A 96 -2.29 -9.77 -0.11
N PRO A 97 -1.29 -8.98 -0.53
CA PRO A 97 -0.37 -9.35 -1.59
C PRO A 97 0.55 -10.48 -1.12
N GLU A 98 1.12 -11.18 -2.07
CA GLU A 98 2.10 -12.23 -1.78
C GLU A 98 3.30 -11.69 -0.99
N ASP A 99 3.77 -10.47 -1.29
CA ASP A 99 4.85 -9.81 -0.55
C ASP A 99 4.59 -9.68 0.96
N HIS A 100 3.33 -9.51 1.38
CA HIS A 100 3.00 -9.40 2.80
C HIS A 100 2.91 -10.77 3.48
N ARG A 101 2.50 -11.81 2.76
CA ARG A 101 2.65 -13.22 3.21
C ARG A 101 4.13 -13.57 3.32
N TYR A 102 4.91 -13.17 2.34
CA TYR A 102 6.36 -13.30 2.33
C TYR A 102 7.00 -12.56 3.52
N THR A 103 6.57 -11.34 3.84
CA THR A 103 7.04 -10.60 5.01
C THR A 103 6.71 -11.34 6.32
N ALA A 104 5.51 -11.91 6.47
CA ALA A 104 5.17 -12.73 7.63
C ALA A 104 6.07 -13.98 7.74
N ALA A 105 6.35 -14.64 6.61
CA ALA A 105 7.26 -15.78 6.56
C ALA A 105 8.70 -15.40 6.91
N GLN A 106 9.20 -14.26 6.41
CA GLN A 106 10.53 -13.74 6.79
C GLN A 106 10.63 -13.43 8.29
N LEU A 107 9.56 -12.89 8.89
CA LEU A 107 9.50 -12.69 10.34
C LEU A 107 9.66 -14.03 11.07
N ALA A 108 9.03 -15.10 10.58
CA ALA A 108 9.16 -16.44 11.16
C ALA A 108 10.58 -16.99 11.04
N GLN A 109 11.27 -16.79 9.89
CA GLN A 109 12.69 -17.09 9.75
C GLN A 109 13.55 -16.33 10.77
N GLY A 110 13.15 -15.08 11.08
CA GLY A 110 13.77 -14.22 12.08
C GLY A 110 13.43 -14.57 13.55
N SER A 111 12.71 -15.68 13.78
CA SER A 111 12.26 -16.15 15.10
C SER A 111 11.15 -15.29 15.73
N PHE A 112 10.27 -14.73 14.90
CA PHE A 112 9.02 -14.11 15.32
C PHE A 112 7.81 -14.96 14.91
N VAL A 113 6.63 -14.64 15.45
CA VAL A 113 5.34 -15.05 14.89
C VAL A 113 4.81 -13.86 14.09
N GLY A 114 4.73 -14.00 12.77
CA GLY A 114 4.19 -12.98 11.88
C GLY A 114 2.73 -13.25 11.53
N LEU A 115 1.86 -12.25 11.61
CA LEU A 115 0.47 -12.32 11.16
C LEU A 115 0.17 -11.19 10.18
N ALA A 116 0.10 -11.49 8.90
CA ALA A 116 -0.35 -10.55 7.89
C ALA A 116 -1.88 -10.55 7.82
N VAL A 117 -2.49 -9.43 8.23
CA VAL A 117 -3.95 -9.27 8.31
C VAL A 117 -4.51 -8.98 6.92
N LYS A 118 -5.56 -9.69 6.52
CA LYS A 118 -6.34 -9.38 5.32
C LYS A 118 -7.31 -8.23 5.63
N ARG A 119 -6.83 -6.99 5.45
CA ARG A 119 -7.53 -5.76 5.85
C ARG A 119 -8.94 -5.62 5.28
N PHE A 120 -9.21 -6.14 4.08
CA PHE A 120 -10.54 -6.07 3.44
C PHE A 120 -11.37 -7.34 3.66
N SER A 121 -11.16 -8.06 4.77
CA SER A 121 -11.94 -9.27 5.09
C SER A 121 -13.44 -9.02 5.23
N ARG A 122 -13.83 -7.82 5.64
CA ARG A 122 -15.24 -7.39 5.76
C ARG A 122 -15.91 -7.13 4.40
N ASN A 123 -15.11 -6.89 3.37
CA ASN A 123 -15.57 -6.55 2.02
C ASN A 123 -14.78 -7.39 1.00
N PRO A 124 -14.98 -8.72 1.01
CA PRO A 124 -14.19 -9.64 0.16
C PRO A 124 -14.46 -9.45 -1.33
N GLU A 125 -15.59 -8.82 -1.69
CA GLU A 125 -15.99 -8.48 -3.04
C GLU A 125 -15.24 -7.29 -3.64
N LEU A 126 -14.56 -6.49 -2.80
CA LEU A 126 -13.77 -5.36 -3.30
C LEU A 126 -12.57 -5.85 -4.10
N THR A 127 -12.66 -5.68 -5.41
CA THR A 127 -11.56 -5.97 -6.32
C THR A 127 -10.58 -4.79 -6.39
N MET A 128 -9.36 -5.07 -6.86
CA MET A 128 -8.37 -4.02 -7.14
C MET A 128 -8.85 -2.99 -8.16
N ALA A 129 -9.59 -3.44 -9.18
CA ALA A 129 -10.19 -2.54 -10.15
C ALA A 129 -11.14 -1.56 -9.49
N GLU A 130 -11.92 -2.04 -8.54
CA GLU A 130 -12.85 -1.21 -7.77
C GLU A 130 -12.15 -0.28 -6.78
N LEU A 131 -11.09 -0.70 -6.11
CA LEU A 131 -10.31 0.16 -5.22
C LEU A 131 -9.59 1.30 -5.96
N ASN A 132 -9.24 1.09 -7.23
CA ASN A 132 -8.50 2.04 -8.05
C ASN A 132 -9.38 2.94 -8.94
N ARG A 133 -10.71 2.77 -8.91
CA ARG A 133 -11.62 3.64 -9.69
C ARG A 133 -11.64 5.05 -9.09
N SER A 134 -11.22 6.03 -9.88
CA SER A 134 -11.21 7.45 -9.50
C SER A 134 -12.61 8.09 -9.50
N ASP A 135 -13.57 7.48 -10.21
CA ASP A 135 -14.94 7.93 -10.41
C ASP A 135 -15.94 7.46 -9.34
N ARG A 136 -15.46 6.82 -8.28
CA ARG A 136 -16.33 6.31 -7.24
C ARG A 136 -16.90 7.43 -6.37
N GLU A 137 -18.22 7.53 -6.35
CA GLU A 137 -18.94 8.24 -5.30
C GLU A 137 -18.73 7.57 -3.92
N ASP A 138 -18.56 6.26 -3.92
CA ASP A 138 -18.32 5.47 -2.72
C ASP A 138 -16.84 5.44 -2.31
N ARG A 139 -16.45 6.45 -1.56
CA ARG A 139 -15.10 6.56 -0.96
C ARG A 139 -15.02 5.99 0.46
N ARG A 140 -15.86 4.99 0.81
CA ARG A 140 -15.90 4.43 2.17
C ARG A 140 -14.53 4.01 2.70
N TYR A 141 -13.71 3.35 1.89
CA TYR A 141 -12.36 2.94 2.27
C TYR A 141 -11.38 4.11 2.47
N LEU A 142 -11.74 5.33 2.04
CA LEU A 142 -11.00 6.56 2.31
C LEU A 142 -11.50 7.27 3.57
N SER A 143 -12.53 6.76 4.22
CA SER A 143 -13.15 7.37 5.39
C SER A 143 -12.41 7.03 6.69
N ASN A 144 -12.58 7.91 7.67
CA ASN A 144 -12.11 7.64 9.03
C ASN A 144 -12.90 6.50 9.69
N THR A 145 -14.19 6.33 9.33
CA THR A 145 -15.00 5.18 9.78
C THR A 145 -14.38 3.87 9.35
N PHE A 146 -13.93 3.77 8.10
CA PHE A 146 -13.23 2.59 7.61
C PHE A 146 -11.90 2.36 8.34
N VAL A 147 -11.10 3.42 8.54
CA VAL A 147 -9.86 3.33 9.32
C VAL A 147 -10.12 2.83 10.74
N ARG A 148 -11.18 3.31 11.41
CA ARG A 148 -11.53 2.82 12.75
C ARG A 148 -11.86 1.32 12.76
N GLN A 149 -12.57 0.81 11.76
CA GLN A 149 -12.82 -0.63 11.61
C GLN A 149 -11.52 -1.41 11.43
N GLU A 150 -10.63 -0.93 10.58
CA GLU A 150 -9.34 -1.58 10.35
C GLU A 150 -8.44 -1.57 11.60
N LEU A 151 -8.46 -0.49 12.39
CA LEU A 151 -7.75 -0.45 13.66
C LEU A 151 -8.34 -1.44 14.67
N GLN A 152 -9.67 -1.62 14.68
CA GLN A 152 -10.34 -2.65 15.48
C GLN A 152 -9.90 -4.06 15.05
N ASP A 153 -9.83 -4.31 13.75
CA ASP A 153 -9.41 -5.62 13.21
C ASP A 153 -7.94 -5.90 13.50
N ALA A 154 -7.09 -4.88 13.41
CA ALA A 154 -5.68 -4.99 13.80
C ALA A 154 -5.49 -5.24 15.30
N GLN A 155 -6.30 -4.62 16.16
CA GLN A 155 -6.32 -4.93 17.59
C GLN A 155 -6.81 -6.36 17.86
N ALA A 156 -7.82 -6.83 17.13
CA ALA A 156 -8.28 -8.21 17.22
C ALA A 156 -7.20 -9.21 16.80
N ALA A 157 -6.40 -8.88 15.77
CA ALA A 157 -5.23 -9.67 15.37
C ALA A 157 -4.17 -9.74 16.49
N ILE A 158 -3.91 -8.63 17.20
CA ILE A 158 -3.03 -8.60 18.37
C ILE A 158 -3.56 -9.53 19.47
N ASN A 159 -4.85 -9.44 19.77
CA ASN A 159 -5.49 -10.28 20.78
C ASN A 159 -5.43 -11.76 20.40
N TYR A 160 -5.68 -12.08 19.12
CA TYR A 160 -5.53 -13.44 18.60
C TYR A 160 -4.10 -13.95 18.76
N LEU A 161 -3.09 -13.18 18.34
CA LEU A 161 -1.69 -13.58 18.53
C LEU A 161 -1.35 -13.85 20.00
N ARG A 162 -1.81 -13.01 20.91
CA ARG A 162 -1.55 -13.15 22.35
C ARG A 162 -2.24 -14.35 22.97
N SER A 163 -3.30 -14.89 22.37
CA SER A 163 -3.99 -16.11 22.82
C SER A 163 -3.25 -17.39 22.42
N LEU A 164 -2.28 -17.30 21.50
CA LEU A 164 -1.57 -18.49 21.01
C LEU A 164 -0.50 -18.95 22.01
N PRO A 165 -0.42 -20.26 22.31
CA PRO A 165 0.46 -20.79 23.37
C PRO A 165 1.94 -20.58 23.08
N TYR A 166 2.32 -20.42 21.81
CA TYR A 166 3.70 -20.22 21.36
C TYR A 166 4.05 -18.71 21.17
N VAL A 167 3.18 -17.81 21.58
CA VAL A 167 3.44 -16.36 21.59
C VAL A 167 3.81 -15.88 22.99
N LYS A 168 4.84 -15.05 23.08
CA LYS A 168 5.19 -14.38 24.35
C LYS A 168 4.09 -13.35 24.72
N PRO A 169 3.69 -13.24 26.00
CA PRO A 169 2.48 -12.53 26.41
C PRO A 169 2.56 -11.00 26.28
N LYS A 170 3.76 -10.44 26.19
CA LYS A 170 3.97 -8.99 26.20
C LYS A 170 4.68 -8.51 24.94
N GLY A 171 4.27 -7.32 24.48
CA GLY A 171 4.94 -6.57 23.44
C GLY A 171 4.73 -7.19 22.06
N VAL A 172 3.80 -6.64 21.31
CA VAL A 172 3.58 -6.96 19.90
C VAL A 172 4.21 -5.86 19.05
N GLY A 173 4.95 -6.23 18.02
CA GLY A 173 5.40 -5.32 16.96
C GLY A 173 4.32 -5.14 15.90
N VAL A 174 4.32 -4.00 15.26
CA VAL A 174 3.48 -3.78 14.08
C VAL A 174 4.35 -3.29 12.93
N VAL A 175 4.23 -3.94 11.78
CA VAL A 175 4.89 -3.54 10.53
C VAL A 175 3.80 -3.16 9.55
N GLY A 176 3.87 -1.95 8.99
CA GLY A 176 2.87 -1.48 8.05
C GLY A 176 3.47 -0.91 6.77
N PHE A 177 2.73 -1.07 5.67
CA PHE A 177 3.15 -0.63 4.34
C PHE A 177 2.12 0.34 3.75
N CYS A 178 2.54 1.52 3.26
CA CYS A 178 1.66 2.52 2.67
C CYS A 178 0.51 2.90 3.64
N GLY A 179 -0.75 2.73 3.25
CA GLY A 179 -1.90 2.91 4.13
C GLY A 179 -1.84 2.07 5.42
N GLY A 180 -1.34 0.83 5.34
CA GLY A 180 -1.07 0.00 6.52
C GLY A 180 0.03 0.58 7.42
N GLY A 181 0.99 1.30 6.85
CA GLY A 181 1.97 2.06 7.61
C GLY A 181 1.34 3.19 8.42
N CYS A 182 0.41 3.95 7.83
CA CYS A 182 -0.36 4.94 8.57
C CYS A 182 -1.14 4.29 9.72
N GLN A 183 -1.82 3.17 9.44
CA GLN A 183 -2.61 2.46 10.44
C GLN A 183 -1.75 1.89 11.57
N SER A 184 -0.53 1.41 11.28
CA SER A 184 0.37 0.92 12.32
C SER A 184 0.75 2.02 13.31
N VAL A 185 0.98 3.23 12.80
CA VAL A 185 1.25 4.42 13.65
C VAL A 185 -0.02 4.83 14.41
N LEU A 186 -1.17 4.94 13.75
CA LEU A 186 -2.44 5.29 14.40
C LEU A 186 -2.83 4.27 15.48
N LEU A 187 -2.64 2.98 15.22
CA LEU A 187 -2.93 1.92 16.17
C LEU A 187 -2.07 2.05 17.44
N SER A 188 -0.81 2.45 17.29
CA SER A 188 0.10 2.64 18.44
C SER A 188 -0.36 3.75 19.40
N THR A 189 -1.17 4.69 18.94
CA THR A 189 -1.77 5.74 19.79
C THR A 189 -3.01 5.26 20.56
N LYS A 190 -3.56 4.10 20.20
CA LYS A 190 -4.80 3.55 20.75
C LYS A 190 -4.59 2.26 21.55
N SER A 191 -3.52 1.53 21.28
CA SER A 191 -3.25 0.21 21.86
C SER A 191 -2.01 0.25 22.76
N LYS A 192 -2.16 -0.19 24.00
CA LYS A 192 -1.06 -0.38 24.94
C LYS A 192 -0.31 -1.71 24.74
N ASP A 193 -0.81 -2.57 23.87
CA ASP A 193 -0.21 -3.88 23.57
C ASP A 193 0.96 -3.77 22.58
N ILE A 194 1.08 -2.62 21.90
CA ILE A 194 2.13 -2.36 20.92
C ILE A 194 3.38 -1.84 21.62
N SER A 195 4.52 -2.42 21.28
CA SER A 195 5.82 -2.02 21.80
C SER A 195 6.70 -1.34 20.78
N VAL A 196 6.43 -1.50 19.48
CA VAL A 196 7.26 -0.98 18.40
C VAL A 196 6.48 -0.93 17.09
N VAL A 197 6.76 0.09 16.29
CA VAL A 197 6.20 0.25 14.93
C VAL A 197 7.33 0.31 13.91
N VAL A 198 7.17 -0.43 12.81
CA VAL A 198 7.97 -0.23 11.58
C VAL A 198 7.03 0.21 10.47
N SER A 199 7.32 1.32 9.84
CA SER A 199 6.46 1.94 8.84
C SER A 199 7.21 2.13 7.53
N PHE A 200 6.68 1.54 6.46
CA PHE A 200 7.22 1.66 5.11
C PHE A 200 6.37 2.62 4.29
N TYR A 201 6.99 3.63 3.73
CA TYR A 201 6.39 4.63 2.82
C TYR A 201 4.96 5.06 3.20
N ALA A 202 4.73 5.26 4.49
CA ALA A 202 3.48 5.79 4.98
C ALA A 202 3.42 7.32 4.83
N PRO A 203 2.42 7.89 4.14
CA PRO A 203 2.29 9.33 4.02
C PRO A 203 1.94 9.97 5.37
N PRO A 204 2.77 10.86 5.92
CA PRO A 204 2.45 11.60 7.15
C PRO A 204 1.27 12.55 6.98
N VAL A 205 1.11 13.08 5.78
CA VAL A 205 0.00 13.94 5.35
C VAL A 205 -0.70 13.26 4.17
N LEU A 206 -2.00 13.10 4.27
CA LEU A 206 -2.81 12.47 3.21
C LEU A 206 -3.27 13.53 2.22
N LEU A 207 -2.99 13.31 0.94
CA LEU A 207 -3.50 14.15 -0.15
C LEU A 207 -5.04 14.08 -0.20
N GLU A 208 -5.68 15.16 -0.65
CA GLU A 208 -7.13 15.29 -0.72
C GLU A 208 -7.81 14.13 -1.47
N GLN A 209 -7.20 13.65 -2.55
CA GLN A 209 -7.69 12.52 -3.31
C GLN A 209 -7.79 11.21 -2.51
N TYR A 210 -7.11 11.12 -1.36
CA TYR A 210 -7.15 9.98 -0.45
C TYR A 210 -7.98 10.23 0.81
N GLN A 211 -8.82 11.27 0.79
CA GLN A 211 -9.70 11.66 1.88
C GLN A 211 -11.16 11.58 1.46
N ALA A 212 -12.03 11.07 2.33
CA ALA A 212 -13.46 11.22 2.18
C ALA A 212 -13.87 12.63 2.65
N PRO A 213 -14.62 13.42 1.86
CA PRO A 213 -14.91 14.82 2.18
C PRO A 213 -15.54 15.03 3.55
N ASN A 214 -16.49 14.17 3.95
CA ASN A 214 -17.28 14.31 5.17
C ASN A 214 -16.84 13.38 6.32
N ASP A 215 -15.82 12.56 6.12
CA ASP A 215 -15.29 11.64 7.13
C ASP A 215 -13.77 11.48 6.93
N ARG A 216 -13.03 12.55 7.20
CA ARG A 216 -11.58 12.62 6.94
C ARG A 216 -10.79 11.74 7.90
N LYS A 217 -9.84 11.01 7.34
CA LYS A 217 -8.84 10.26 8.12
C LYS A 217 -7.89 11.23 8.81
N PRO A 218 -7.43 10.93 10.03
CA PRO A 218 -6.38 11.72 10.67
C PRO A 218 -5.07 11.61 9.89
N ASN A 219 -4.35 12.71 9.76
CA ASN A 219 -2.95 12.67 9.35
C ASN A 219 -2.08 12.19 10.51
N LEU A 220 -0.91 11.62 10.22
CA LEU A 220 0.02 11.22 11.28
C LEU A 220 0.56 12.43 12.05
N MET A 221 0.63 13.59 11.41
CA MET A 221 1.00 14.86 12.06
C MET A 221 0.04 15.24 13.18
N ASP A 222 -1.25 14.91 13.06
CA ASP A 222 -2.28 15.26 14.06
C ASP A 222 -2.13 14.46 15.37
N VAL A 223 -1.46 13.31 15.29
CA VAL A 223 -1.33 12.37 16.43
C VAL A 223 0.08 12.24 17.00
N VAL A 224 1.04 13.01 16.51
CA VAL A 224 2.46 12.94 16.91
C VAL A 224 2.62 12.90 18.44
N ARG A 225 1.90 13.76 19.18
CA ARG A 225 1.97 13.85 20.65
C ARG A 225 1.47 12.60 21.39
N GLN A 226 0.73 11.74 20.71
CA GLN A 226 0.14 10.52 21.28
C GLN A 226 1.03 9.29 21.05
N ILE A 227 2.08 9.44 20.22
CA ILE A 227 2.98 8.35 19.86
C ILE A 227 4.05 8.21 20.95
N SER A 228 4.03 7.08 21.65
CA SER A 228 4.94 6.82 22.78
C SER A 228 5.86 5.62 22.58
N VAL A 229 5.69 4.88 21.47
CA VAL A 229 6.48 3.70 21.14
C VAL A 229 7.58 4.02 20.13
N PRO A 230 8.70 3.28 20.13
CA PRO A 230 9.73 3.44 19.10
C PRO A 230 9.18 3.23 17.70
N ILE A 231 9.56 4.11 16.77
CA ILE A 231 9.18 4.01 15.36
C ILE A 231 10.42 3.91 14.47
N GLN A 232 10.41 2.95 13.54
CA GLN A 232 11.34 2.94 12.43
C GLN A 232 10.57 3.25 11.13
N GLY A 233 11.09 4.19 10.33
CA GLY A 233 10.51 4.62 9.07
C GLY A 233 11.41 4.32 7.87
N HIS A 234 10.83 3.87 6.75
CA HIS A 234 11.54 3.56 5.51
C HIS A 234 10.89 4.27 4.33
N TYR A 235 11.61 5.18 3.67
CA TYR A 235 11.07 6.06 2.64
C TYR A 235 11.98 6.14 1.42
N GLY A 236 11.38 6.11 0.23
CA GLY A 236 12.11 6.34 -1.03
C GLY A 236 12.20 7.82 -1.35
N THR A 237 13.36 8.29 -1.86
CA THR A 237 13.51 9.71 -2.21
C THR A 237 12.82 10.10 -3.51
N ALA A 238 12.47 9.13 -4.36
CA ALA A 238 11.74 9.33 -5.60
C ALA A 238 10.23 8.99 -5.49
N ASP A 239 9.71 8.85 -4.27
CA ASP A 239 8.30 8.52 -4.02
C ASP A 239 7.40 9.76 -4.23
N ALA A 240 6.75 9.84 -5.40
CA ALA A 240 5.83 10.92 -5.72
C ALA A 240 4.52 10.90 -4.90
N ALA A 241 4.17 9.76 -4.29
CA ALA A 241 2.97 9.63 -3.46
C ALA A 241 3.22 10.04 -1.99
N VAL A 242 4.48 10.09 -1.58
CA VAL A 242 4.89 10.46 -0.22
C VAL A 242 6.03 11.47 -0.29
N PRO A 243 5.72 12.78 -0.41
CA PRO A 243 6.73 13.82 -0.50
C PRO A 243 7.72 13.75 0.66
N ILE A 244 9.00 13.73 0.34
CA ILE A 244 10.05 13.52 1.33
C ILE A 244 10.10 14.64 2.37
N GLU A 245 9.68 15.85 2.01
CA GLU A 245 9.61 16.98 2.92
C GLU A 245 8.55 16.79 4.01
N ASP A 246 7.43 16.13 3.69
CA ASP A 246 6.42 15.78 4.68
C ASP A 246 6.97 14.74 5.67
N VAL A 247 7.76 13.80 5.17
CA VAL A 247 8.42 12.78 6.00
C VAL A 247 9.45 13.42 6.95
N ARG A 248 10.25 14.35 6.46
CA ARG A 248 11.23 15.07 7.28
C ARG A 248 10.56 15.90 8.38
N ARG A 249 9.45 16.58 8.05
CA ARG A 249 8.64 17.30 9.04
C ARG A 249 8.06 16.38 10.11
N PHE A 250 7.61 15.19 9.70
CA PHE A 250 7.08 14.19 10.63
C PHE A 250 8.18 13.64 11.55
N GLU A 251 9.36 13.30 10.99
CA GLU A 251 10.51 12.87 11.79
C GLU A 251 10.92 13.93 12.82
N GLU A 252 11.03 15.19 12.40
CA GLU A 252 11.35 16.30 13.28
C GLU A 252 10.32 16.47 14.40
N ALA A 253 9.03 16.40 14.07
CA ALA A 253 7.96 16.49 15.05
C ALA A 253 8.02 15.35 16.07
N LEU A 254 8.28 14.11 15.65
CA LEU A 254 8.49 12.98 16.56
C LEU A 254 9.69 13.19 17.49
N ARG A 255 10.83 13.65 16.96
CA ARG A 255 12.04 13.95 17.75
C ARG A 255 11.78 15.06 18.78
N LYS A 256 11.05 16.11 18.40
CA LYS A 256 10.65 17.21 19.29
C LYS A 256 9.80 16.69 20.47
N HIS A 257 9.00 15.66 20.25
CA HIS A 257 8.19 15.00 21.28
C HIS A 257 8.93 13.83 21.98
N ARG A 258 10.23 13.67 21.73
CA ARG A 258 11.10 12.66 22.35
C ARG A 258 10.69 11.23 22.05
N THR A 259 9.95 11.01 20.97
CA THR A 259 9.66 9.67 20.47
C THR A 259 10.94 9.05 19.92
N PRO A 260 11.35 7.85 20.31
CA PRO A 260 12.52 7.20 19.72
C PRO A 260 12.24 6.86 18.24
N VAL A 261 13.04 7.44 17.33
CA VAL A 261 12.85 7.26 15.90
C VAL A 261 14.14 6.91 15.18
N GLU A 262 14.02 6.01 14.18
CA GLU A 262 15.06 5.67 13.21
C GLU A 262 14.45 5.76 11.81
N PHE A 263 14.67 6.87 11.10
CA PHE A 263 14.18 7.03 9.73
C PHE A 263 15.30 6.81 8.72
N PHE A 264 14.96 6.09 7.64
CA PHE A 264 15.88 5.76 6.56
C PHE A 264 15.31 6.20 5.22
N TYR A 265 16.16 6.84 4.46
CA TYR A 265 15.86 7.37 3.14
C TYR A 265 16.65 6.57 2.09
N TYR A 266 15.95 6.06 1.09
CA TYR A 266 16.52 5.20 0.04
C TYR A 266 16.55 5.98 -1.27
N GLU A 267 17.75 6.30 -1.71
CA GLU A 267 17.97 7.15 -2.88
C GLU A 267 17.38 6.50 -4.14
N GLY A 268 16.62 7.29 -4.94
CA GLY A 268 15.99 6.84 -6.16
C GLY A 268 14.88 5.79 -6.01
N ALA A 269 14.60 5.31 -4.80
CA ALA A 269 13.52 4.35 -4.58
C ALA A 269 12.15 5.04 -4.67
N ASN A 270 11.20 4.38 -5.35
CA ASN A 270 9.83 4.84 -5.53
C ASN A 270 8.88 4.27 -4.48
N HIS A 271 7.59 4.67 -4.56
CA HIS A 271 6.54 4.10 -3.73
C HIS A 271 6.48 2.58 -3.85
N ALA A 272 6.30 1.90 -2.73
CA ALA A 272 6.24 0.43 -2.66
C ALA A 272 7.53 -0.30 -3.13
N PHE A 273 8.69 0.33 -2.97
CA PHE A 273 9.99 -0.23 -3.38
C PHE A 273 10.34 -1.59 -2.76
N CYS A 274 9.69 -1.97 -1.68
CA CYS A 274 9.88 -3.27 -1.01
C CYS A 274 9.03 -4.40 -1.58
N ASP A 275 8.02 -4.09 -2.41
CA ASP A 275 7.09 -5.07 -2.95
C ASP A 275 7.64 -5.67 -4.26
N TYR A 276 8.20 -6.90 -4.18
CA TYR A 276 8.82 -7.57 -5.31
C TYR A 276 7.84 -7.94 -6.43
N THR A 277 6.53 -7.82 -6.20
CA THR A 277 5.50 -8.06 -7.21
C THR A 277 5.22 -6.82 -8.07
N ARG A 278 5.89 -5.69 -7.77
CA ARG A 278 5.66 -4.40 -8.44
C ARG A 278 6.84 -3.96 -9.30
N ARG A 279 6.54 -3.11 -10.29
CA ARG A 279 7.55 -2.47 -11.14
C ARG A 279 8.47 -1.52 -10.36
N SER A 280 7.99 -0.95 -9.27
CA SER A 280 8.75 -0.05 -8.41
C SER A 280 9.70 -0.77 -7.45
N TYR A 281 9.77 -2.11 -7.52
CA TYR A 281 10.67 -2.88 -6.68
C TYR A 281 12.13 -2.46 -6.89
N ASN A 282 12.78 -2.13 -5.79
CA ASN A 282 14.21 -1.87 -5.75
C ASN A 282 14.87 -2.89 -4.83
N ALA A 283 15.53 -3.89 -5.40
CA ALA A 283 16.04 -5.04 -4.66
C ALA A 283 17.07 -4.65 -3.60
N GLU A 284 17.94 -3.69 -3.88
CA GLU A 284 18.97 -3.22 -2.95
C GLU A 284 18.32 -2.49 -1.76
N ALA A 285 17.48 -1.50 -2.04
CA ALA A 285 16.76 -0.75 -1.02
C ALA A 285 15.86 -1.67 -0.17
N ALA A 286 15.14 -2.60 -0.81
CA ALA A 286 14.25 -3.55 -0.13
C ALA A 286 15.04 -4.49 0.80
N THR A 287 16.15 -5.03 0.34
CA THR A 287 17.02 -5.92 1.14
C THR A 287 17.56 -5.19 2.36
N LEU A 288 18.07 -3.98 2.16
CA LEU A 288 18.61 -3.16 3.25
C LEU A 288 17.51 -2.76 4.24
N ALA A 289 16.33 -2.34 3.74
CA ALA A 289 15.19 -1.96 4.58
C ALA A 289 14.66 -3.13 5.42
N LYS A 290 14.48 -4.30 4.81
CA LYS A 290 14.02 -5.51 5.52
C LYS A 290 15.04 -5.98 6.56
N ARG A 291 16.33 -5.90 6.29
CA ARG A 291 17.37 -6.17 7.29
C ARG A 291 17.28 -5.21 8.47
N ARG A 292 17.21 -3.89 8.23
CA ARG A 292 17.06 -2.87 9.26
C ARG A 292 15.81 -3.10 10.11
N MET A 293 14.69 -3.43 9.48
CA MET A 293 13.44 -3.80 10.16
C MET A 293 13.66 -4.97 11.12
N MET A 294 14.28 -6.07 10.66
CA MET A 294 14.52 -7.25 11.48
C MET A 294 15.42 -6.93 12.67
N ASP A 295 16.49 -6.16 12.46
CA ASP A 295 17.40 -5.76 13.53
C ASP A 295 16.71 -4.84 14.55
N PHE A 296 15.87 -3.92 14.08
CA PHE A 296 15.10 -3.05 14.96
C PHE A 296 14.09 -3.83 15.80
N LEU A 297 13.32 -4.72 15.18
CA LEU A 297 12.37 -5.59 15.89
C LEU A 297 13.08 -6.46 16.95
N LYS A 298 14.24 -7.02 16.64
CA LYS A 298 15.05 -7.81 17.60
C LYS A 298 15.53 -6.95 18.78
N ARG A 299 15.89 -5.70 18.54
CA ARG A 299 16.32 -4.79 19.63
C ARG A 299 15.16 -4.35 20.52
N GLN A 300 13.99 -4.09 19.93
CA GLN A 300 12.85 -3.52 20.65
C GLN A 300 11.93 -4.57 21.29
N LEU A 301 11.81 -5.75 20.70
CA LEU A 301 10.99 -6.85 21.20
C LEU A 301 11.86 -7.88 21.96
N LYS A 302 12.37 -7.51 23.13
CA LYS A 302 13.20 -8.40 23.96
C LYS A 302 12.35 -9.33 24.84
#